data_234ea411b060eb09490f528359eac1c4
#
_entry.id   234ea411b060eb09490f528359eac1c4
#
_cell.length_a   1.000
_cell.length_b   1.000
_cell.length_c   1.000
_cell.angle_alpha   90.00
_cell.angle_beta   90.00
_cell.angle_gamma   90.00
#
_symmetry.space_group_name_H-M   'P 1'
#
loop_
_entity.id
_entity.type
_entity.pdbx_description
1 polymer ?
#
loop_
_entity_poly.entity_id
_entity_poly.type
_entity_poly.pdbx_seq_one_letter_code
_entity_poly.pdbx_strand_id
1 'polypeptide(L)'
;MILFNKLRLALTALLLLVSAANAYSAPKTLLVVGDSLSAEYGLARGTGWVALLEQKLKSQKMDANIVNASISGETTSGGRTRLPALLSKHKPDVVVIELGANDGLRGLPVPAAEANLRAMVDASRKAGAQVLLVGMRMPPNYGRDYSDKFFAMYGALSKNAKVPLVPFMLEGVADNTFQADRLHPLAQAHPIILANIWPHLLPILKTK
;
A
#
# COMPACT_ATOMS: atom_id res chain seq x y z
N MET A 1 -15.69 52.93 31.22
CA MET A 1 -16.49 51.88 30.56
C MET A 1 -16.08 51.62 29.11
N ILE A 2 -15.87 52.61 28.27
CA ILE A 2 -15.52 52.47 26.84
C ILE A 2 -14.13 51.85 26.62
N LEU A 3 -13.14 52.14 27.43
CA LEU A 3 -11.76 51.61 27.32
C LEU A 3 -11.69 50.13 27.65
N PHE A 4 -12.47 49.65 28.65
CA PHE A 4 -12.52 48.26 29.01
C PHE A 4 -13.19 47.38 27.95
N ASN A 5 -14.18 47.92 27.21
CA ASN A 5 -14.83 47.19 26.12
C ASN A 5 -13.90 47.06 24.89
N LYS A 6 -13.11 48.10 24.60
CA LYS A 6 -12.12 48.04 23.49
C LYS A 6 -11.01 47.02 23.79
N LEU A 7 -10.55 46.93 25.03
CA LEU A 7 -9.53 45.96 25.44
C LEU A 7 -10.06 44.51 25.38
N ARG A 8 -11.33 44.28 25.80
CA ARG A 8 -11.99 42.97 25.68
C ARG A 8 -12.19 42.55 24.23
N LEU A 9 -12.59 43.45 23.32
CA LEU A 9 -12.71 43.15 21.89
C LEU A 9 -11.35 42.81 21.26
N ALA A 10 -10.28 43.55 21.61
CA ALA A 10 -8.94 43.26 21.12
C ALA A 10 -8.39 41.92 21.60
N LEU A 11 -8.66 41.54 22.89
CA LEU A 11 -8.25 40.23 23.40
C LEU A 11 -9.03 39.08 22.78
N THR A 12 -10.32 39.24 22.48
CA THR A 12 -11.14 38.23 21.80
C THR A 12 -10.73 38.06 20.35
N ALA A 13 -10.39 39.15 19.65
CA ALA A 13 -9.88 39.08 18.28
C ALA A 13 -8.50 38.44 18.23
N LEU A 14 -7.62 38.66 19.20
CA LEU A 14 -6.31 38.01 19.29
C LEU A 14 -6.42 36.50 19.57
N LEU A 15 -7.37 36.08 20.44
CA LEU A 15 -7.64 34.66 20.69
C LEU A 15 -8.23 33.93 19.49
N LEU A 16 -9.05 34.61 18.68
CA LEU A 16 -9.57 34.03 17.42
C LEU A 16 -8.52 33.91 16.32
N LEU A 17 -7.54 34.81 16.28
CA LEU A 17 -6.41 34.76 15.34
C LEU A 17 -5.41 33.64 15.69
N VAL A 18 -5.25 33.29 16.97
CA VAL A 18 -4.38 32.19 17.40
C VAL A 18 -5.02 30.82 17.11
N SER A 19 -6.35 30.76 17.00
CA SER A 19 -7.08 29.50 16.68
C SER A 19 -7.03 29.13 15.21
N ALA A 20 -6.55 29.99 14.33
CA ALA A 20 -6.31 29.71 12.92
C ALA A 20 -4.90 29.15 12.64
N ALA A 21 -4.21 28.64 13.67
CA ALA A 21 -3.05 27.80 13.46
C ALA A 21 -3.49 26.63 12.59
N ASN A 22 -3.13 26.66 11.31
CA ASN A 22 -3.30 25.55 10.40
C ASN A 22 -2.94 24.28 11.15
N ALA A 23 -3.93 23.41 11.39
CA ALA A 23 -3.69 22.07 11.85
C ALA A 23 -2.92 21.37 10.72
N TYR A 24 -1.62 21.56 10.68
CA TYR A 24 -0.73 20.80 9.82
C TYR A 24 -0.89 19.34 10.32
N SER A 25 -1.70 18.57 9.62
CA SER A 25 -1.81 17.14 9.89
C SER A 25 -0.41 16.56 9.73
N ALA A 26 0.05 15.80 10.70
CA ALA A 26 1.32 15.10 10.57
C ALA A 26 1.32 14.28 9.27
N PRO A 27 2.49 14.17 8.60
CA PRO A 27 2.58 13.40 7.37
C PRO A 27 2.12 11.96 7.60
N LYS A 28 1.26 11.46 6.70
CA LYS A 28 0.79 10.07 6.77
C LYS A 28 1.92 9.11 6.56
N THR A 29 1.98 8.05 7.35
CA THR A 29 2.93 6.96 7.16
C THR A 29 2.27 5.84 6.34
N LEU A 30 2.83 5.57 5.15
CA LEU A 30 2.46 4.48 4.26
C LEU A 30 3.48 3.35 4.41
N LEU A 31 3.04 2.20 4.90
CA LEU A 31 3.85 0.98 4.99
C LEU A 31 3.54 0.06 3.82
N VAL A 32 4.55 -0.29 3.01
CA VAL A 32 4.44 -1.30 1.96
C VAL A 32 5.04 -2.60 2.46
N VAL A 33 4.23 -3.65 2.49
CA VAL A 33 4.62 -5.02 2.84
C VAL A 33 4.41 -5.89 1.61
N GLY A 34 5.49 -6.08 0.86
CA GLY A 34 5.48 -6.77 -0.41
C GLY A 34 6.64 -7.73 -0.59
N ASP A 35 6.76 -8.25 -1.78
CA ASP A 35 7.82 -9.15 -2.20
C ASP A 35 8.83 -8.48 -3.17
N SER A 36 9.39 -9.25 -4.10
CA SER A 36 10.37 -8.78 -5.09
C SER A 36 9.84 -7.69 -6.02
N LEU A 37 8.53 -7.69 -6.30
CA LEU A 37 7.89 -6.70 -7.19
C LEU A 37 7.86 -5.30 -6.57
N SER A 38 7.88 -5.23 -5.24
CA SER A 38 7.94 -3.97 -4.48
C SER A 38 9.35 -3.66 -3.94
N ALA A 39 10.25 -4.67 -3.88
CA ALA A 39 11.60 -4.53 -3.34
C ALA A 39 12.66 -4.13 -4.39
N GLU A 40 12.26 -3.73 -5.59
CA GLU A 40 13.16 -3.36 -6.70
C GLU A 40 14.12 -4.49 -7.12
N TYR A 41 13.68 -5.75 -7.08
CA TYR A 41 14.52 -6.88 -7.47
C TYR A 41 15.01 -6.74 -8.92
N GLY A 42 16.33 -6.81 -9.12
CA GLY A 42 16.94 -6.68 -10.46
C GLY A 42 16.88 -5.27 -11.07
N LEU A 43 16.47 -4.26 -10.32
CA LEU A 43 16.36 -2.88 -10.77
C LEU A 43 17.43 -1.98 -10.16
N ALA A 44 17.73 -0.90 -10.86
CA ALA A 44 18.44 0.23 -10.23
C ALA A 44 17.55 0.84 -9.13
N ARG A 45 18.16 1.23 -8.02
CA ARG A 45 17.44 1.89 -6.92
C ARG A 45 16.72 3.15 -7.41
N GLY A 46 15.49 3.33 -6.95
CA GLY A 46 14.68 4.50 -7.26
C GLY A 46 13.87 4.38 -8.56
N THR A 47 13.86 3.20 -9.21
CA THR A 47 13.12 2.96 -10.45
C THR A 47 11.90 2.05 -10.29
N GLY A 48 11.72 1.44 -9.12
CA GLY A 48 10.54 0.63 -8.80
C GLY A 48 9.30 1.49 -8.52
N TRP A 49 8.13 0.86 -8.58
CA TRP A 49 6.84 1.55 -8.41
C TRP A 49 6.70 2.27 -7.06
N VAL A 50 7.32 1.74 -5.98
CA VAL A 50 7.28 2.39 -4.66
C VAL A 50 8.07 3.69 -4.65
N ALA A 51 9.24 3.71 -5.29
CA ALA A 51 10.04 4.93 -5.44
C ALA A 51 9.34 5.94 -6.35
N LEU A 52 8.72 5.50 -7.44
CA LEU A 52 7.90 6.34 -8.31
C LEU A 52 6.68 6.91 -7.58
N LEU A 53 6.08 6.13 -6.66
CA LEU A 53 5.00 6.61 -5.79
C LEU A 53 5.49 7.76 -4.89
N GLU A 54 6.67 7.63 -4.29
CA GLU A 54 7.26 8.70 -3.47
C GLU A 54 7.46 9.99 -4.29
N GLN A 55 8.00 9.88 -5.51
CA GLN A 55 8.15 11.01 -6.42
C GLN A 55 6.79 11.64 -6.77
N LYS A 56 5.77 10.81 -7.02
CA LYS A 56 4.41 11.27 -7.34
C LYS A 56 3.78 12.02 -6.17
N LEU A 57 3.91 11.51 -4.94
CA LEU A 57 3.40 12.20 -3.74
C LEU A 57 4.07 13.56 -3.56
N LYS A 58 5.40 13.62 -3.69
CA LYS A 58 6.16 14.89 -3.65
C LYS A 58 5.69 15.89 -4.72
N SER A 59 5.52 15.43 -5.97
CA SER A 59 5.07 16.29 -7.07
C SER A 59 3.65 16.84 -6.86
N GLN A 60 2.78 16.08 -6.19
CA GLN A 60 1.43 16.49 -5.85
C GLN A 60 1.32 17.22 -4.51
N LYS A 61 2.45 17.52 -3.85
CA LYS A 61 2.51 18.17 -2.53
C LYS A 61 1.69 17.43 -1.48
N MET A 62 1.62 16.10 -1.59
CA MET A 62 1.01 15.23 -0.59
C MET A 62 2.06 14.86 0.45
N ASP A 63 1.84 15.26 1.69
CA ASP A 63 2.77 14.99 2.79
C ASP A 63 2.55 13.57 3.31
N ALA A 64 3.42 12.65 2.88
CA ALA A 64 3.37 11.25 3.28
C ALA A 64 4.79 10.64 3.32
N ASN A 65 5.06 9.86 4.36
CA ASN A 65 6.28 9.09 4.51
C ASN A 65 6.04 7.67 4.03
N ILE A 66 6.88 7.17 3.11
CA ILE A 66 6.82 5.77 2.66
C ILE A 66 7.86 4.93 3.38
N VAL A 67 7.41 3.85 3.99
CA VAL A 67 8.24 2.79 4.54
C VAL A 67 8.08 1.56 3.64
N ASN A 68 9.05 1.32 2.76
CA ASN A 68 9.08 0.10 1.98
C ASN A 68 9.76 -1.02 2.78
N ALA A 69 8.95 -1.94 3.31
CA ALA A 69 9.40 -3.10 4.07
C ALA A 69 9.29 -4.41 3.24
N SER A 70 9.33 -4.30 1.91
CA SER A 70 9.22 -5.45 1.01
C SER A 70 10.51 -6.27 1.02
N ILE A 71 10.37 -7.60 0.88
CA ILE A 71 11.48 -8.56 0.89
C ILE A 71 11.33 -9.50 -0.31
N SER A 72 12.34 -9.57 -1.18
CA SER A 72 12.32 -10.49 -2.32
C SER A 72 12.11 -11.94 -1.89
N GLY A 73 11.21 -12.65 -2.57
CA GLY A 73 10.87 -14.05 -2.26
C GLY A 73 9.90 -14.23 -1.08
N GLU A 74 9.41 -13.14 -0.49
CA GLU A 74 8.50 -13.20 0.66
C GLU A 74 7.17 -13.87 0.32
N THR A 75 6.68 -14.69 1.25
CA THR A 75 5.36 -15.32 1.19
C THR A 75 4.36 -14.62 2.10
N THR A 76 3.08 -14.97 1.95
CA THR A 76 2.06 -14.48 2.89
C THR A 76 2.33 -14.89 4.34
N SER A 77 2.93 -16.07 4.56
CA SER A 77 3.30 -16.54 5.89
C SER A 77 4.42 -15.70 6.52
N GLY A 78 5.48 -15.40 5.75
CA GLY A 78 6.57 -14.55 6.24
C GLY A 78 6.10 -13.13 6.51
N GLY A 79 5.33 -12.53 5.58
CA GLY A 79 4.72 -11.23 5.77
C GLY A 79 3.85 -11.15 7.03
N ARG A 80 2.98 -12.15 7.25
CA ARG A 80 2.17 -12.26 8.46
C ARG A 80 3.02 -12.29 9.73
N THR A 81 4.12 -13.03 9.72
CA THR A 81 4.99 -13.18 10.89
C THR A 81 5.66 -11.88 11.31
N ARG A 82 6.16 -11.08 10.34
CA ARG A 82 6.89 -9.85 10.62
C ARG A 82 6.03 -8.59 10.75
N LEU A 83 4.78 -8.63 10.24
CA LEU A 83 3.89 -7.47 10.24
C LEU A 83 3.66 -6.85 11.63
N PRO A 84 3.42 -7.60 12.72
CA PRO A 84 3.20 -7.00 14.04
C PRO A 84 4.33 -6.08 14.50
N ALA A 85 5.58 -6.48 14.28
CA ALA A 85 6.75 -5.66 14.60
C ALA A 85 6.81 -4.38 13.76
N LEU A 86 6.48 -4.47 12.47
CA LEU A 86 6.42 -3.31 11.56
C LEU A 86 5.32 -2.33 11.97
N LEU A 87 4.13 -2.82 12.31
CA LEU A 87 3.01 -1.99 12.79
C LEU A 87 3.37 -1.25 14.07
N SER A 88 3.97 -1.95 15.04
CA SER A 88 4.41 -1.34 16.31
C SER A 88 5.46 -0.27 16.09
N LYS A 89 6.45 -0.55 15.24
CA LYS A 89 7.59 0.35 14.97
C LYS A 89 7.19 1.60 14.20
N HIS A 90 6.40 1.43 13.14
CA HIS A 90 6.14 2.51 12.17
C HIS A 90 4.80 3.21 12.38
N LYS A 91 3.86 2.59 13.11
CA LYS A 91 2.50 3.12 13.38
C LYS A 91 1.85 3.69 12.13
N PRO A 92 1.74 2.89 11.04
CA PRO A 92 1.31 3.40 9.75
C PRO A 92 -0.16 3.80 9.76
N ASP A 93 -0.49 4.86 8.99
CA ASP A 93 -1.87 5.23 8.68
C ASP A 93 -2.46 4.35 7.56
N VAL A 94 -1.58 3.87 6.67
CA VAL A 94 -1.96 3.02 5.54
C VAL A 94 -0.97 1.87 5.41
N VAL A 95 -1.48 0.65 5.21
CA VAL A 95 -0.70 -0.53 4.89
C VAL A 95 -1.08 -1.03 3.50
N VAL A 96 -0.12 -1.10 2.59
CA VAL A 96 -0.26 -1.79 1.30
C VAL A 96 0.28 -3.20 1.45
N ILE A 97 -0.57 -4.20 1.22
CA ILE A 97 -0.20 -5.62 1.27
C ILE A 97 -0.12 -6.14 -0.17
N GLU A 98 1.11 -6.33 -0.65
CA GLU A 98 1.44 -6.85 -1.98
C GLU A 98 2.18 -8.18 -1.81
N LEU A 99 1.45 -9.24 -1.49
CA LEU A 99 1.97 -10.57 -1.21
C LEU A 99 1.05 -11.66 -1.76
N GLY A 100 1.62 -12.84 -1.97
CA GLY A 100 0.93 -14.04 -2.43
C GLY A 100 1.53 -14.61 -3.71
N ALA A 101 2.21 -13.79 -4.53
CA ALA A 101 2.84 -14.27 -5.76
C ALA A 101 3.77 -15.47 -5.48
N ASN A 102 4.61 -15.38 -4.45
CA ASN A 102 5.51 -16.48 -4.08
C ASN A 102 4.79 -17.70 -3.52
N ASP A 103 3.65 -17.53 -2.84
CA ASP A 103 2.78 -18.66 -2.45
C ASP A 103 2.27 -19.38 -3.70
N GLY A 104 1.75 -18.62 -4.66
CA GLY A 104 1.25 -19.13 -5.93
C GLY A 104 2.33 -19.83 -6.75
N LEU A 105 3.48 -19.19 -6.95
CA LEU A 105 4.61 -19.74 -7.72
C LEU A 105 5.17 -21.04 -7.11
N ARG A 106 5.03 -21.23 -5.81
CA ARG A 106 5.42 -22.47 -5.10
C ARG A 106 4.29 -23.50 -5.01
N GLY A 107 3.12 -23.22 -5.60
CA GLY A 107 1.97 -24.12 -5.55
C GLY A 107 1.41 -24.33 -4.15
N LEU A 108 1.59 -23.36 -3.24
CA LEU A 108 1.09 -23.48 -1.87
C LEU A 108 -0.45 -23.42 -1.84
N PRO A 109 -1.08 -24.02 -0.82
CA PRO A 109 -2.55 -24.04 -0.73
C PRO A 109 -3.14 -22.63 -0.69
N VAL A 110 -4.02 -22.31 -1.64
CA VAL A 110 -4.72 -21.01 -1.73
C VAL A 110 -5.43 -20.62 -0.42
N PRO A 111 -6.12 -21.56 0.29
CA PRO A 111 -6.74 -21.22 1.58
C PRO A 111 -5.73 -20.76 2.65
N ALA A 112 -4.51 -21.27 2.62
CA ALA A 112 -3.47 -20.86 3.58
C ALA A 112 -2.99 -19.42 3.27
N ALA A 113 -2.78 -19.08 1.99
CA ALA A 113 -2.46 -17.73 1.57
C ALA A 113 -3.59 -16.74 1.94
N GLU A 114 -4.85 -17.10 1.67
CA GLU A 114 -6.01 -16.29 2.06
C GLU A 114 -6.07 -16.05 3.57
N ALA A 115 -5.88 -17.08 4.38
CA ALA A 115 -5.91 -16.96 5.84
C ALA A 115 -4.78 -16.04 6.36
N ASN A 116 -3.58 -16.11 5.76
CA ASN A 116 -2.48 -15.23 6.11
C ASN A 116 -2.78 -13.77 5.73
N LEU A 117 -3.25 -13.53 4.51
CA LEU A 117 -3.64 -12.19 4.05
C LEU A 117 -4.74 -11.60 4.92
N ARG A 118 -5.76 -12.39 5.28
CA ARG A 118 -6.83 -11.98 6.21
C ARG A 118 -6.26 -11.55 7.54
N ALA A 119 -5.39 -12.37 8.13
CA ALA A 119 -4.76 -12.05 9.41
C ALA A 119 -3.94 -10.76 9.35
N MET A 120 -3.28 -10.50 8.22
CA MET A 120 -2.53 -9.24 8.00
C MET A 120 -3.46 -8.04 7.88
N VAL A 121 -4.58 -8.17 7.17
CA VAL A 121 -5.63 -7.13 7.09
C VAL A 121 -6.17 -6.81 8.48
N ASP A 122 -6.54 -7.84 9.25
CA ASP A 122 -7.13 -7.68 10.58
C ASP A 122 -6.13 -7.03 11.55
N ALA A 123 -4.86 -7.46 11.53
CA ALA A 123 -3.80 -6.87 12.36
C ALA A 123 -3.56 -5.39 12.02
N SER A 124 -3.52 -5.04 10.73
CA SER A 124 -3.33 -3.67 10.28
C SER A 124 -4.49 -2.77 10.74
N ARG A 125 -5.73 -3.23 10.57
CA ARG A 125 -6.93 -2.49 11.02
C ARG A 125 -6.99 -2.35 12.54
N LYS A 126 -6.62 -3.40 13.28
CA LYS A 126 -6.52 -3.35 14.74
C LYS A 126 -5.48 -2.32 15.21
N ALA A 127 -4.43 -2.10 14.43
CA ALA A 127 -3.43 -1.06 14.68
C ALA A 127 -3.88 0.34 14.25
N GLY A 128 -5.10 0.51 13.72
CA GLY A 128 -5.66 1.79 13.27
C GLY A 128 -5.34 2.14 11.82
N ALA A 129 -4.65 1.28 11.09
CA ALA A 129 -4.29 1.54 9.69
C ALA A 129 -5.44 1.19 8.73
N GLN A 130 -5.56 1.98 7.66
CA GLN A 130 -6.31 1.58 6.47
C GLN A 130 -5.48 0.59 5.65
N VAL A 131 -6.14 -0.29 4.90
CA VAL A 131 -5.45 -1.34 4.15
C VAL A 131 -5.80 -1.25 2.67
N LEU A 132 -4.79 -1.38 1.81
CA LEU A 132 -4.93 -1.67 0.38
C LEU A 132 -4.38 -3.06 0.10
N LEU A 133 -5.21 -3.94 -0.44
CA LEU A 133 -4.75 -5.22 -1.00
C LEU A 133 -4.31 -5.01 -2.44
N VAL A 134 -3.21 -5.67 -2.81
CA VAL A 134 -2.71 -5.70 -4.19
C VAL A 134 -2.73 -7.14 -4.67
N GLY A 135 -3.60 -7.42 -5.64
CA GLY A 135 -3.83 -8.74 -6.19
C GLY A 135 -2.84 -9.11 -7.29
N MET A 136 -2.69 -10.40 -7.48
CA MET A 136 -1.81 -11.03 -8.46
C MET A 136 -2.53 -12.15 -9.21
N ARG A 137 -2.05 -12.48 -10.39
CA ARG A 137 -2.46 -13.66 -11.17
C ARG A 137 -1.31 -14.62 -11.35
N MET A 138 -1.63 -15.91 -11.40
CA MET A 138 -0.65 -16.93 -11.74
C MET A 138 -0.49 -17.06 -13.27
N PRO A 139 0.72 -17.36 -13.74
CA PRO A 139 0.93 -17.72 -15.15
C PRO A 139 0.06 -18.90 -15.57
N PRO A 140 -0.33 -19.00 -16.86
CA PRO A 140 -1.26 -20.02 -17.36
C PRO A 140 -0.79 -21.47 -17.15
N ASN A 141 0.50 -21.70 -17.04
CA ASN A 141 1.11 -23.03 -16.83
C ASN A 141 0.87 -23.64 -15.44
N TYR A 142 0.28 -22.89 -14.49
CA TYR A 142 -0.11 -23.40 -13.17
C TYR A 142 -1.45 -24.14 -13.16
N GLY A 143 -2.12 -24.22 -14.32
CA GLY A 143 -3.43 -24.83 -14.48
C GLY A 143 -4.59 -23.90 -14.10
N ARG A 144 -5.67 -24.01 -14.86
CA ARG A 144 -6.81 -23.09 -14.75
C ARG A 144 -7.42 -23.09 -13.35
N ASP A 145 -7.73 -24.26 -12.80
CA ASP A 145 -8.42 -24.37 -11.50
C ASP A 145 -7.64 -23.68 -10.37
N TYR A 146 -6.33 -23.90 -10.30
CA TYR A 146 -5.47 -23.25 -9.31
C TYR A 146 -5.37 -21.74 -9.53
N SER A 147 -5.14 -21.33 -10.78
CA SER A 147 -4.97 -19.90 -11.14
C SER A 147 -6.22 -19.10 -10.89
N ASP A 148 -7.40 -19.66 -11.21
CA ASP A 148 -8.70 -19.02 -10.99
C ASP A 148 -9.00 -18.88 -9.48
N LYS A 149 -8.78 -19.94 -8.69
CA LYS A 149 -8.91 -19.90 -7.23
C LYS A 149 -7.97 -18.89 -6.60
N PHE A 150 -6.71 -18.88 -7.05
CA PHE A 150 -5.70 -17.95 -6.55
C PHE A 150 -6.11 -16.49 -6.83
N PHE A 151 -6.53 -16.18 -8.03
CA PHE A 151 -6.99 -14.83 -8.38
C PHE A 151 -8.26 -14.44 -7.60
N ALA A 152 -9.23 -15.35 -7.51
CA ALA A 152 -10.51 -15.11 -6.84
C ALA A 152 -10.37 -14.82 -5.35
N MET A 153 -9.33 -15.36 -4.66
CA MET A 153 -9.16 -15.17 -3.23
C MET A 153 -9.00 -13.70 -2.84
N TYR A 154 -8.30 -12.87 -3.64
CA TYR A 154 -8.14 -11.45 -3.35
C TYR A 154 -9.48 -10.71 -3.39
N GLY A 155 -10.31 -11.00 -4.41
CA GLY A 155 -11.64 -10.42 -4.54
C GLY A 155 -12.56 -10.81 -3.38
N ALA A 156 -12.56 -12.10 -3.02
CA ALA A 156 -13.33 -12.61 -1.89
C ALA A 156 -12.89 -11.97 -0.56
N LEU A 157 -11.58 -11.90 -0.32
CA LEU A 157 -11.02 -11.28 0.88
C LEU A 157 -11.35 -9.80 0.96
N SER A 158 -11.14 -9.04 -0.14
CA SER A 158 -11.47 -7.62 -0.22
C SER A 158 -12.93 -7.34 0.11
N LYS A 159 -13.85 -8.09 -0.52
CA LYS A 159 -15.30 -7.98 -0.27
C LYS A 159 -15.66 -8.27 1.18
N ASN A 160 -15.15 -9.38 1.73
CA ASN A 160 -15.47 -9.83 3.09
C ASN A 160 -14.88 -8.91 4.16
N ALA A 161 -13.65 -8.42 3.95
CA ALA A 161 -12.99 -7.51 4.86
C ALA A 161 -13.35 -6.03 4.60
N LYS A 162 -14.08 -5.72 3.52
CA LYS A 162 -14.42 -4.35 3.09
C LYS A 162 -13.17 -3.46 3.01
N VAL A 163 -12.14 -3.93 2.30
CA VAL A 163 -10.91 -3.19 2.02
C VAL A 163 -10.73 -3.00 0.52
N PRO A 164 -10.19 -1.86 0.06
CA PRO A 164 -9.86 -1.65 -1.33
C PRO A 164 -8.91 -2.72 -1.89
N LEU A 165 -9.07 -3.01 -3.18
CA LEU A 165 -8.27 -3.99 -3.91
C LEU A 165 -7.78 -3.40 -5.23
N VAL A 166 -6.51 -3.55 -5.53
CA VAL A 166 -5.97 -3.53 -6.89
C VAL A 166 -6.14 -4.94 -7.44
N PRO A 167 -7.02 -5.20 -8.41
CA PRO A 167 -7.31 -6.59 -8.81
C PRO A 167 -6.09 -7.32 -9.37
N PHE A 168 -5.30 -6.63 -10.20
CA PHE A 168 -4.07 -7.17 -10.78
C PHE A 168 -3.06 -6.04 -11.02
N MET A 169 -1.95 -6.04 -10.28
CA MET A 169 -0.99 -4.94 -10.35
C MET A 169 -0.21 -4.90 -11.68
N LEU A 170 -0.10 -6.03 -12.40
CA LEU A 170 0.60 -6.11 -13.67
C LEU A 170 -0.34 -5.95 -14.89
N GLU A 171 -1.56 -5.49 -14.71
CA GLU A 171 -2.48 -5.26 -15.84
C GLU A 171 -1.87 -4.30 -16.85
N GLY A 172 -1.89 -4.67 -18.14
CA GLY A 172 -1.33 -3.86 -19.22
C GLY A 172 0.20 -3.79 -19.29
N VAL A 173 0.93 -4.53 -18.46
CA VAL A 173 2.38 -4.67 -18.57
C VAL A 173 2.71 -5.61 -19.75
N ALA A 174 3.44 -5.11 -20.73
CA ALA A 174 3.75 -5.86 -21.93
C ALA A 174 4.84 -6.93 -21.70
N ASP A 175 4.71 -8.09 -22.34
CA ASP A 175 5.61 -9.26 -22.16
C ASP A 175 7.09 -8.94 -22.39
N ASN A 176 7.40 -8.04 -23.30
CA ASN A 176 8.77 -7.62 -23.60
C ASN A 176 9.37 -6.66 -22.56
N THR A 177 8.63 -6.34 -21.51
CA THR A 177 9.06 -5.47 -20.41
C THR A 177 9.36 -6.24 -19.12
N PHE A 178 9.52 -7.56 -19.24
CA PHE A 178 9.96 -8.42 -18.15
C PHE A 178 11.47 -8.76 -18.28
N GLN A 179 12.09 -9.05 -17.13
CA GLN A 179 13.44 -9.59 -17.07
C GLN A 179 13.52 -10.97 -17.72
N ALA A 180 14.72 -11.51 -17.88
CA ALA A 180 14.92 -12.82 -18.53
C ALA A 180 14.16 -13.97 -17.85
N ASP A 181 13.84 -13.84 -16.57
CA ASP A 181 13.06 -14.81 -15.81
C ASP A 181 11.55 -14.79 -16.12
N ARG A 182 11.07 -13.79 -16.87
CA ARG A 182 9.66 -13.57 -17.25
C ARG A 182 8.69 -13.43 -16.05
N LEU A 183 9.22 -13.13 -14.87
CA LEU A 183 8.46 -12.93 -13.64
C LEU A 183 8.58 -11.50 -13.13
N HIS A 184 9.78 -10.92 -13.23
CA HIS A 184 10.05 -9.59 -12.69
C HIS A 184 10.04 -8.53 -13.81
N PRO A 185 9.21 -7.48 -13.64
CA PRO A 185 9.19 -6.37 -14.60
C PRO A 185 10.51 -5.59 -14.64
N LEU A 186 10.85 -5.08 -15.81
CA LEU A 186 11.93 -4.10 -16.01
C LEU A 186 11.47 -2.71 -15.54
N ALA A 187 12.40 -1.79 -15.30
CA ALA A 187 12.13 -0.44 -14.85
C ALA A 187 11.05 0.30 -15.65
N GLN A 188 11.03 0.11 -16.98
CA GLN A 188 10.06 0.73 -17.89
C GLN A 188 8.60 0.29 -17.66
N ALA A 189 8.35 -0.83 -16.98
CA ALA A 189 7.02 -1.31 -16.64
C ALA A 189 6.46 -0.67 -15.35
N HIS A 190 7.31 -0.19 -14.46
CA HIS A 190 6.90 0.29 -13.14
C HIS A 190 5.99 1.53 -13.15
N PRO A 191 6.06 2.45 -14.14
CA PRO A 191 5.04 3.50 -14.28
C PRO A 191 3.62 2.94 -14.52
N ILE A 192 3.47 1.82 -15.27
CA ILE A 192 2.18 1.15 -15.50
C ILE A 192 1.70 0.51 -14.18
N ILE A 193 2.59 -0.16 -13.45
CA ILE A 193 2.27 -0.75 -12.14
C ILE A 193 1.78 0.34 -11.19
N LEU A 194 2.47 1.47 -11.11
CA LEU A 194 2.01 2.60 -10.29
C LEU A 194 0.66 3.15 -10.78
N ALA A 195 0.43 3.21 -12.08
CA ALA A 195 -0.85 3.66 -12.65
C ALA A 195 -2.00 2.74 -12.26
N ASN A 196 -1.76 1.42 -12.14
CA ASN A 196 -2.74 0.44 -11.68
C ASN A 196 -3.03 0.57 -10.16
N ILE A 197 -2.02 0.90 -9.35
CA ILE A 197 -2.16 1.02 -7.89
C ILE A 197 -2.77 2.35 -7.48
N TRP A 198 -2.39 3.44 -8.15
CA TRP A 198 -2.71 4.80 -7.74
C TRP A 198 -4.20 5.11 -7.57
N PRO A 199 -5.12 4.72 -8.48
CA PRO A 199 -6.55 5.00 -8.33
C PRO A 199 -7.18 4.40 -7.07
N HIS A 200 -6.63 3.28 -6.59
CA HIS A 200 -7.10 2.59 -5.40
C HIS A 200 -6.44 3.13 -4.11
N LEU A 201 -5.21 3.62 -4.20
CA LEU A 201 -4.46 4.17 -3.08
C LEU A 201 -4.84 5.62 -2.76
N LEU A 202 -5.05 6.46 -3.77
CA LEU A 202 -5.31 7.89 -3.59
C LEU A 202 -6.49 8.20 -2.68
N PRO A 203 -7.67 7.53 -2.79
CA PRO A 203 -8.79 7.78 -1.88
C PRO A 203 -8.43 7.53 -0.41
N ILE A 204 -7.66 6.46 -0.14
CA ILE A 204 -7.22 6.08 1.21
C ILE A 204 -6.28 7.13 1.79
N LEU A 205 -5.38 7.67 0.98
CA LEU A 205 -4.45 8.72 1.41
C LEU A 205 -5.16 10.04 1.72
N LYS A 206 -6.30 10.31 1.08
CA LYS A 206 -7.09 11.54 1.29
C LYS A 206 -8.09 11.46 2.44
N THR A 207 -8.40 10.27 2.94
CA THR A 207 -9.29 10.12 4.12
C THR A 207 -8.63 10.75 5.33
N LYS A 208 -9.38 11.57 6.09
CA LYS A 208 -8.90 12.19 7.35
C LYS A 208 -8.78 11.15 8.46
#